data_0008507ec673a86f763e7dc326357ef9
#
_entry.id   0008507ec673a86f763e7dc326357ef9
#
_cell.length_a   1.000
_cell.length_b   1.000
_cell.length_c   1.000
_cell.angle_alpha   90.00
_cell.angle_beta   90.00
_cell.angle_gamma   90.00
#
_symmetry.space_group_name_H-M   'P 1'
#
loop_
_entity.id
_entity.type
_entity.pdbx_description
1 polymer ?
#
loop_
_entity_poly.entity_id
_entity_poly.type
_entity_poly.pdbx_seq_one_letter_code
_entity_poly.pdbx_strand_id
1 'polypeptide(L)'
;MHGDRYLLDTNAIVALLQGHKELLALTASAQWLGVSVINVLEFLGFEDLPDSDRDLFSKFVARVFVVDLVCENNALMALIADVRKRKVVKLPDAIVVASAMLHRATLLTNDVQLLKLAVNTTNY
;
A
#
# COMPACT_ATOMS: atom_id res chain seq x y z
N MET A 1 2.63 -19.71 13.35
CA MET A 1 2.18 -19.32 12.02
C MET A 1 1.80 -17.86 12.01
N HIS A 2 2.28 -17.15 11.02
CA HIS A 2 1.96 -15.74 10.91
C HIS A 2 0.63 -15.58 10.19
N GLY A 3 -0.25 -14.74 10.69
CA GLY A 3 -1.42 -14.31 9.94
C GLY A 3 -0.99 -13.47 8.74
N ASP A 4 -1.85 -13.40 7.78
CA ASP A 4 -1.57 -12.65 6.55
C ASP A 4 -1.56 -11.15 6.83
N ARG A 5 -0.54 -10.49 6.31
CA ARG A 5 -0.32 -9.07 6.46
C ARG A 5 -0.18 -8.46 5.07
N TYR A 6 -1.04 -7.50 4.76
CA TYR A 6 -1.07 -6.91 3.42
C TYR A 6 -1.00 -5.40 3.46
N LEU A 7 -0.20 -4.83 2.58
CA LEU A 7 -0.21 -3.41 2.26
C LEU A 7 -0.75 -3.26 0.84
N LEU A 8 -1.72 -2.38 0.64
CA LEU A 8 -2.35 -2.20 -0.67
C LEU A 8 -1.75 -0.99 -1.39
N ASP A 9 -1.29 -1.22 -2.62
CA ASP A 9 -0.97 -0.14 -3.54
C ASP A 9 -2.25 0.56 -4.00
N THR A 10 -2.13 1.75 -4.58
CA THR A 10 -3.29 2.58 -4.96
C THR A 10 -4.24 1.83 -5.88
N ASN A 11 -3.73 1.13 -6.89
CA ASN A 11 -4.58 0.35 -7.80
C ASN A 11 -5.29 -0.80 -7.10
N ALA A 12 -4.65 -1.40 -6.10
CA ALA A 12 -5.29 -2.43 -5.28
C ALA A 12 -6.43 -1.86 -4.46
N ILE A 13 -6.25 -0.66 -3.91
CA ILE A 13 -7.34 0.04 -3.18
C ILE A 13 -8.52 0.27 -4.12
N VAL A 14 -8.26 0.79 -5.32
CA VAL A 14 -9.32 1.04 -6.31
C VAL A 14 -10.08 -0.25 -6.63
N ALA A 15 -9.35 -1.32 -6.92
CA ALA A 15 -9.94 -2.61 -7.24
C ALA A 15 -10.77 -3.17 -6.08
N LEU A 16 -10.26 -3.06 -4.86
CA LEU A 16 -10.97 -3.50 -3.66
C LEU A 16 -12.28 -2.75 -3.49
N LEU A 17 -12.26 -1.43 -3.64
CA LEU A 17 -13.47 -0.60 -3.49
C LEU A 17 -14.47 -0.83 -4.62
N GLN A 18 -14.01 -1.35 -5.76
CA GLN A 18 -14.86 -1.75 -6.88
C GLN A 18 -15.41 -3.18 -6.73
N GLY A 19 -15.06 -3.87 -5.64
CA GLY A 19 -15.58 -5.19 -5.36
C GLY A 19 -14.80 -6.34 -5.96
N HIS A 20 -13.51 -6.18 -6.24
CA HIS A 20 -12.65 -7.24 -6.77
C HIS A 20 -12.65 -8.45 -5.84
N LYS A 21 -13.12 -9.59 -6.32
CA LYS A 21 -13.41 -10.76 -5.47
C LYS A 21 -12.19 -11.33 -4.77
N GLU A 22 -11.06 -11.47 -5.47
CA GLU A 22 -9.84 -12.01 -4.87
C GLU A 22 -9.31 -11.10 -3.78
N LEU A 23 -9.32 -9.78 -4.00
CA LEU A 23 -8.88 -8.82 -3.00
C LEU A 23 -9.80 -8.80 -1.80
N LEU A 24 -11.12 -8.89 -2.01
CA LEU A 24 -12.07 -8.98 -0.90
C LEU A 24 -11.80 -10.21 -0.05
N ALA A 25 -11.52 -11.35 -0.66
CA ALA A 25 -11.22 -12.59 0.05
C ALA A 25 -9.91 -12.48 0.83
N LEU A 26 -8.86 -11.94 0.22
CA LEU A 26 -7.55 -11.77 0.87
C LEU A 26 -7.64 -10.83 2.06
N THR A 27 -8.31 -9.69 1.88
CA THR A 27 -8.38 -8.67 2.92
C THR A 27 -9.31 -9.06 4.06
N ALA A 28 -10.37 -9.83 3.77
CA ALA A 28 -11.30 -10.29 4.81
C ALA A 28 -10.63 -11.20 5.83
N SER A 29 -9.63 -11.98 5.41
CA SER A 29 -8.90 -12.90 6.29
C SER A 29 -7.57 -12.32 6.79
N ALA A 30 -7.25 -11.08 6.46
CA ALA A 30 -5.96 -10.49 6.83
C ALA A 30 -5.88 -10.25 8.33
N GLN A 31 -4.74 -10.59 8.91
CA GLN A 31 -4.41 -10.26 10.29
C GLN A 31 -4.06 -8.77 10.43
N TRP A 32 -3.44 -8.22 9.39
CA TRP A 32 -3.06 -6.81 9.35
C TRP A 32 -3.28 -6.28 7.94
N LEU A 33 -3.92 -5.15 7.83
CA LEU A 33 -4.20 -4.50 6.56
C LEU A 33 -3.81 -3.03 6.66
N GLY A 34 -2.99 -2.59 5.74
CA GLY A 34 -2.49 -1.23 5.76
C GLY A 34 -2.36 -0.60 4.39
N VAL A 35 -2.18 0.69 4.40
CA VAL A 35 -1.87 1.51 3.23
C VAL A 35 -0.81 2.52 3.62
N SER A 36 0.02 2.95 2.67
CA SER A 36 0.92 4.07 2.89
C SER A 36 0.14 5.39 2.78
N VAL A 37 0.56 6.39 3.54
CA VAL A 37 0.02 7.74 3.37
C VAL A 37 0.18 8.24 1.93
N ILE A 38 1.20 7.76 1.21
CA ILE A 38 1.39 8.07 -0.22
C ILE A 38 0.19 7.57 -1.03
N ASN A 39 -0.28 6.36 -0.76
CA ASN A 39 -1.44 5.80 -1.47
C ASN A 39 -2.71 6.60 -1.15
N VAL A 40 -2.86 7.07 0.08
CA VAL A 40 -3.98 7.93 0.47
C VAL A 40 -3.96 9.21 -0.37
N LEU A 41 -2.80 9.85 -0.48
CA LEU A 41 -2.66 11.09 -1.24
C LEU A 41 -2.87 10.87 -2.73
N GLU A 42 -2.37 9.76 -3.27
CA GLU A 42 -2.57 9.42 -4.68
C GLU A 42 -4.05 9.23 -5.00
N PHE A 43 -4.78 8.51 -4.13
CA PHE A 43 -6.21 8.29 -4.32
C PHE A 43 -6.98 9.61 -4.28
N LEU A 44 -6.72 10.43 -3.28
CA LEU A 44 -7.38 11.73 -3.11
C LEU A 44 -7.04 12.71 -4.24
N GLY A 45 -5.94 12.49 -4.94
CA GLY A 45 -5.50 13.31 -6.05
C GLY A 45 -6.10 12.93 -7.40
N PHE A 46 -6.94 11.90 -7.48
CA PHE A 46 -7.60 11.54 -8.73
C PHE A 46 -8.52 12.67 -9.17
N GLU A 47 -8.44 13.05 -10.45
CA GLU A 47 -9.33 14.02 -11.04
C GLU A 47 -10.76 13.46 -11.10
N ASP A 48 -11.73 14.33 -10.91
CA ASP A 48 -13.14 13.98 -11.03
C ASP A 48 -13.59 12.83 -10.10
N LEU A 49 -12.96 12.75 -8.92
CA LEU A 49 -13.34 11.74 -7.93
C LEU A 49 -14.75 12.05 -7.40
N PRO A 50 -15.76 11.18 -7.66
CA PRO A 50 -17.10 11.39 -7.16
C PRO A 50 -17.16 11.43 -5.64
N ASP A 51 -18.08 12.17 -5.07
CA ASP A 51 -18.25 12.26 -3.62
C ASP A 51 -18.54 10.89 -2.99
N SER A 52 -19.31 10.04 -3.69
CA SER A 52 -19.60 8.68 -3.21
C SER A 52 -18.35 7.84 -3.08
N ASP A 53 -17.41 7.96 -4.03
CA ASP A 53 -16.14 7.24 -3.98
C ASP A 53 -15.24 7.80 -2.87
N ARG A 54 -15.24 9.10 -2.71
CA ARG A 54 -14.51 9.77 -1.63
C ARG A 54 -15.01 9.31 -0.26
N ASP A 55 -16.32 9.22 -0.09
CA ASP A 55 -16.92 8.75 1.17
C ASP A 55 -16.57 7.29 1.45
N LEU A 56 -16.64 6.45 0.42
CA LEU A 56 -16.29 5.03 0.53
C LEU A 56 -14.83 4.86 0.91
N PHE A 57 -13.95 5.63 0.29
CA PHE A 57 -12.52 5.62 0.60
C PHE A 57 -12.26 6.08 2.03
N SER A 58 -12.93 7.13 2.48
CA SER A 58 -12.80 7.65 3.84
C SER A 58 -13.16 6.59 4.89
N LYS A 59 -14.23 5.83 4.64
CA LYS A 59 -14.63 4.73 5.51
C LYS A 59 -13.60 3.60 5.51
N PHE A 60 -13.03 3.31 4.35
CA PHE A 60 -11.97 2.31 4.22
C PHE A 60 -10.73 2.73 5.02
N VAL A 61 -10.25 3.96 4.85
CA VAL A 61 -9.06 4.46 5.55
C VAL A 61 -9.24 4.42 7.06
N ALA A 62 -10.45 4.66 7.55
CA ALA A 62 -10.74 4.63 8.99
C ALA A 62 -10.60 3.23 9.60
N ARG A 63 -10.58 2.17 8.77
CA ARG A 63 -10.56 0.76 9.21
C ARG A 63 -9.24 0.06 8.99
N VAL A 64 -8.29 0.70 8.34
CA VAL A 64 -6.99 0.12 8.04
C VAL A 64 -5.88 0.90 8.75
N PHE A 65 -4.70 0.28 8.80
CA PHE A 65 -3.53 0.98 9.33
C PHE A 65 -2.96 1.88 8.24
N VAL A 66 -2.75 3.16 8.55
CA VAL A 66 -2.07 4.08 7.63
C VAL A 66 -0.63 4.22 8.09
N VAL A 67 0.30 3.85 7.22
CA VAL A 67 1.73 4.02 7.49
C VAL A 67 2.09 5.47 7.18
N ASP A 68 2.26 6.25 8.23
CA ASP A 68 2.63 7.66 8.11
C ASP A 68 4.08 7.83 7.67
N LEU A 69 4.38 8.98 7.11
CA LEU A 69 5.72 9.35 6.71
C LEU A 69 6.19 10.50 7.59
N VAL A 70 6.94 10.17 8.63
CA VAL A 70 7.52 11.16 9.54
C VAL A 70 9.03 10.97 9.64
N CYS A 71 9.76 12.05 9.66
CA CYS A 71 11.23 12.04 9.66
C CYS A 71 11.81 11.32 10.88
N GLU A 72 11.12 11.38 12.00
CA GLU A 72 11.54 10.74 13.26
C GLU A 72 11.46 9.23 13.22
N ASN A 73 10.76 8.66 12.24
CA ASN A 73 10.74 7.20 12.05
C ASN A 73 12.02 6.77 11.34
N ASN A 74 13.08 6.59 12.11
CA ASN A 74 14.42 6.29 11.59
C ASN A 74 14.45 4.98 10.82
N ALA A 75 13.71 3.97 11.27
CA ALA A 75 13.64 2.67 10.61
C ALA A 75 13.05 2.80 9.20
N LEU A 76 11.96 3.53 9.07
CA LEU A 76 11.31 3.75 7.78
C LEU A 76 12.23 4.58 6.86
N MET A 77 12.83 5.66 7.39
CA MET A 77 13.74 6.50 6.60
C MET A 77 14.91 5.69 6.05
N ALA A 78 15.50 4.82 6.86
CA ALA A 78 16.61 3.97 6.44
C ALA A 78 16.18 2.97 5.35
N LEU A 79 15.01 2.37 5.49
CA LEU A 79 14.47 1.45 4.47
C LEU A 79 14.21 2.15 3.14
N ILE A 80 13.62 3.33 3.17
CA ILE A 80 13.37 4.12 1.96
C ILE A 80 14.69 4.43 1.25
N ALA A 81 15.67 4.91 1.98
CA ALA A 81 16.98 5.24 1.42
C ALA A 81 17.65 4.01 0.82
N ASP A 82 17.55 2.86 1.49
CA ASP A 82 18.14 1.61 1.04
C ASP A 82 17.48 1.12 -0.26
N VAL A 83 16.14 1.15 -0.33
CA VAL A 83 15.41 0.78 -1.54
C VAL A 83 15.82 1.66 -2.72
N ARG A 84 15.93 2.98 -2.49
CA ARG A 84 16.35 3.93 -3.52
C ARG A 84 17.77 3.66 -4.03
N LYS A 85 18.67 3.26 -3.14
CA LYS A 85 20.07 2.98 -3.51
C LYS A 85 20.22 1.71 -4.33
N ARG A 86 19.41 0.68 -4.01
CA ARG A 86 19.53 -0.63 -4.65
C ARG A 86 18.82 -0.73 -5.98
N LYS A 87 17.78 0.07 -6.20
CA LYS A 87 16.94 0.00 -7.39
C LYS A 87 16.68 1.39 -7.95
N VAL A 88 16.51 1.45 -9.26
CA VAL A 88 16.03 2.68 -9.90
C VAL A 88 14.52 2.73 -9.73
N VAL A 89 14.09 3.34 -8.64
CA VAL A 89 12.65 3.50 -8.33
C VAL A 89 12.35 4.96 -8.02
N LYS A 90 11.14 5.37 -8.35
CA LYS A 90 10.66 6.69 -7.98
C LYS A 90 10.45 6.76 -6.47
N LEU A 91 10.59 7.94 -5.91
CA LEU A 91 10.45 8.14 -4.47
C LEU A 91 9.12 7.62 -3.91
N PRO A 92 7.95 7.92 -4.52
CA PRO A 92 6.71 7.38 -4.00
C PRO A 92 6.68 5.86 -3.92
N ASP A 93 7.20 5.18 -4.95
CA ASP A 93 7.25 3.72 -4.97
C ASP A 93 8.19 3.17 -3.90
N ALA A 94 9.33 3.84 -3.69
CA ALA A 94 10.26 3.45 -2.63
C ALA A 94 9.61 3.56 -1.25
N ILE A 95 8.80 4.58 -1.02
CA ILE A 95 8.10 4.78 0.24
C ILE A 95 7.08 3.64 0.47
N VAL A 96 6.31 3.29 -0.56
CA VAL A 96 5.33 2.20 -0.47
C VAL A 96 6.01 0.87 -0.19
N VAL A 97 7.07 0.55 -0.92
CA VAL A 97 7.83 -0.69 -0.73
C VAL A 97 8.43 -0.75 0.67
N ALA A 98 9.07 0.32 1.11
CA ALA A 98 9.67 0.39 2.44
C ALA A 98 8.61 0.27 3.55
N SER A 99 7.44 0.84 3.34
CA SER A 99 6.32 0.73 4.29
C SER A 99 5.88 -0.73 4.45
N ALA A 100 5.79 -1.47 3.35
CA ALA A 100 5.48 -2.90 3.40
C ALA A 100 6.57 -3.67 4.14
N MET A 101 7.83 -3.38 3.86
CA MET A 101 8.97 -4.04 4.52
C MET A 101 8.96 -3.79 6.02
N LEU A 102 8.73 -2.53 6.44
CA LEU A 102 8.73 -2.15 7.85
C LEU A 102 7.70 -2.96 8.65
N HIS A 103 6.53 -3.18 8.06
CA HIS A 103 5.43 -3.86 8.71
C HIS A 103 5.36 -5.36 8.38
N ARG A 104 6.36 -5.89 7.67
CA ARG A 104 6.43 -7.30 7.26
C ARG A 104 5.17 -7.73 6.51
N ALA A 105 4.69 -6.84 5.65
CA ALA A 105 3.49 -7.07 4.88
C ALA A 105 3.83 -7.46 3.45
N THR A 106 2.95 -8.24 2.84
CA THR A 106 2.98 -8.50 1.41
C THR A 106 2.33 -7.32 0.69
N LEU A 107 3.05 -6.74 -0.26
CA LEU A 107 2.51 -5.64 -1.07
C LEU A 107 1.58 -6.21 -2.15
N LEU A 108 0.32 -5.82 -2.10
CA LEU A 108 -0.66 -6.18 -3.14
C LEU A 108 -0.62 -5.10 -4.22
N THR A 109 -0.15 -5.48 -5.40
CA THR A 109 0.03 -4.56 -6.52
C THR A 109 -0.09 -5.30 -7.85
N ASN A 110 -0.54 -4.61 -8.87
CA ASN A 110 -0.43 -5.08 -10.26
C ASN A 110 0.61 -4.28 -11.07
N ASP A 111 1.36 -3.42 -10.41
CA ASP A 111 2.44 -2.67 -11.05
C ASP A 111 3.63 -3.60 -11.29
N VAL A 112 3.96 -3.81 -12.57
CA VAL A 112 5.03 -4.71 -12.98
C VAL A 112 6.37 -4.30 -12.39
N GLN A 113 6.64 -3.01 -12.28
CA GLN A 113 7.90 -2.52 -11.73
C GLN A 113 8.02 -2.86 -10.23
N LEU A 114 6.93 -2.71 -9.47
CA LEU A 114 6.92 -3.07 -8.05
C LEU A 114 7.05 -4.57 -7.85
N LEU A 115 6.43 -5.37 -8.73
CA LEU A 115 6.54 -6.83 -8.67
C LEU A 115 7.98 -7.33 -8.88
N LYS A 116 8.82 -6.56 -9.56
CA LYS A 116 10.22 -6.91 -9.80
C LYS A 116 11.16 -6.57 -8.65
N LEU A 117 10.69 -5.81 -7.66
CA LEU A 117 11.51 -5.46 -6.51
C LEU A 117 11.67 -6.67 -5.59
N ALA A 118 12.81 -6.75 -4.90
CA ALA A 118 13.14 -7.88 -4.02
C ALA A 118 12.40 -7.74 -2.68
N VAL A 119 11.06 -7.75 -2.72
CA VAL A 119 10.17 -7.68 -1.55
C VAL A 119 9.04 -8.67 -1.76
N ASN A 120 8.31 -8.98 -0.70
CA ASN A 120 7.11 -9.79 -0.82
C ASN A 120 6.03 -8.98 -1.55
N THR A 121 5.73 -9.40 -2.76
CA THR A 121 4.69 -8.78 -3.57
C THR A 121 3.76 -9.86 -4.11
N THR A 122 2.50 -9.49 -4.31
CA THR A 122 1.52 -10.40 -4.91
C THR A 122 0.70 -9.61 -5.92
N ASN A 123 0.61 -10.15 -7.11
CA ASN A 123 -0.30 -9.66 -8.15
C ASN A 123 -1.71 -10.16 -7.84
N TYR A 124 -2.69 -9.35 -8.13
CA TYR A 124 -4.09 -9.70 -7.90
C TYR A 124 -4.93 -9.72 -9.16
#